data_9af253f2715fe829f65b969fe43471ce
#
_entry.id   9af253f2715fe829f65b969fe43471ce
#
_cell.length_a   1.000
_cell.length_b   1.000
_cell.length_c   1.000
_cell.angle_alpha   90.00
_cell.angle_beta   90.00
_cell.angle_gamma   90.00
#
_symmetry.space_group_name_H-M   'P 1'
#
loop_
_entity.id
_entity.type
_entity.pdbx_description
1 polymer ?
#
loop_
_entity_poly.entity_id
_entity_poly.type
_entity_poly.pdbx_seq_one_letter_code
_entity_poly.pdbx_strand_id
1 'polypeptide(L)'
;MSHCMRRYLATALLSVVLGMTTSMAAAHRPADDLSRAPVLDQGRALEISQNAIGRPVGEYRFIDAKGARVDIGELRGKPVVISLIYTSCSHVCPMITQRLRQAVEEAQRVIGADRFTVITVGFDTRNDTPMRMAAFARAQGVDLPNWRFLSGDEAAVSALAKSIGFTYAPAAGGYLHVSQVSIVDRDGRVYRQVYGDDFPIQVFMEPLKEAVYGTIGTLGSVNALFDRVRFLCTVYDPNQGRYRISYAIVMSLLAGVISLGATAVVITRAWLNSRHA
;
A
#
# COMPACT_ATOMS: atom_id res chain seq x y z
N MET A 1 1.69 86.18 -39.51
CA MET A 1 1.65 84.65 -39.72
C MET A 1 2.24 83.87 -38.54
N SER A 2 2.02 84.23 -37.29
CA SER A 2 2.71 83.50 -36.21
C SER A 2 1.81 83.04 -35.02
N HIS A 3 0.59 83.45 -34.94
CA HIS A 3 -0.29 83.08 -33.83
C HIS A 3 -1.25 81.95 -34.16
N CYS A 4 -1.61 81.71 -35.43
CA CYS A 4 -2.54 80.67 -35.83
C CYS A 4 -1.86 79.31 -35.88
N MET A 5 -0.61 79.22 -36.27
CA MET A 5 0.16 77.93 -36.38
C MET A 5 0.54 77.33 -35.02
N ARG A 6 0.70 78.17 -33.96
CA ARG A 6 0.96 77.66 -32.58
C ARG A 6 -0.21 77.02 -31.92
N ARG A 7 -1.44 77.42 -32.30
CA ARG A 7 -2.67 76.79 -31.71
C ARG A 7 -2.98 75.37 -32.27
N TYR A 8 -2.63 75.16 -33.55
CA TYR A 8 -2.84 73.83 -34.16
C TYR A 8 -1.81 72.79 -33.73
N LEU A 9 -0.58 73.22 -33.42
CA LEU A 9 0.44 72.31 -32.88
C LEU A 9 0.18 71.91 -31.44
N ALA A 10 -0.42 72.75 -30.62
CA ALA A 10 -0.79 72.42 -29.23
C ALA A 10 -1.95 71.48 -29.14
N THR A 11 -2.95 71.54 -30.02
CA THR A 11 -4.09 70.66 -30.07
C THR A 11 -3.78 69.32 -30.68
N ALA A 12 -2.84 69.26 -31.64
CA ALA A 12 -2.37 67.99 -32.22
C ALA A 12 -1.54 67.16 -31.24
N LEU A 13 -0.70 67.79 -30.40
CA LEU A 13 0.08 67.14 -29.36
C LEU A 13 -0.78 66.61 -28.19
N LEU A 14 -1.89 67.31 -27.85
CA LEU A 14 -2.78 66.92 -26.78
C LEU A 14 -3.61 65.68 -27.15
N SER A 15 -3.97 65.55 -28.44
CA SER A 15 -4.73 64.37 -28.93
C SER A 15 -3.88 63.10 -29.05
N VAL A 16 -2.61 63.18 -29.27
CA VAL A 16 -1.69 62.04 -29.32
C VAL A 16 -1.35 61.53 -27.94
N VAL A 17 -1.28 62.36 -26.91
CA VAL A 17 -1.02 61.97 -25.53
C VAL A 17 -2.28 61.29 -24.91
N LEU A 18 -3.49 61.72 -25.30
CA LEU A 18 -4.72 61.14 -24.78
C LEU A 18 -5.07 59.76 -25.43
N GLY A 19 -4.54 59.49 -26.63
CA GLY A 19 -4.74 58.23 -27.34
C GLY A 19 -3.82 57.09 -26.89
N MET A 20 -2.76 57.35 -26.14
CA MET A 20 -1.79 56.33 -25.68
C MET A 20 -2.07 55.78 -24.28
N THR A 21 -3.06 56.29 -23.55
CA THR A 21 -3.38 55.83 -22.19
C THR A 21 -4.48 54.81 -22.12
N THR A 22 -5.12 54.41 -23.23
CA THR A 22 -6.25 53.46 -23.23
C THR A 22 -5.88 52.03 -23.69
N SER A 23 -4.62 51.69 -23.88
CA SER A 23 -4.22 50.40 -24.43
C SER A 23 -3.41 49.50 -23.48
N MET A 24 -3.44 49.73 -22.16
CA MET A 24 -2.80 48.86 -21.15
C MET A 24 -3.77 48.29 -20.15
N ALA A 25 -5.06 48.16 -20.49
CA ALA A 25 -6.03 47.34 -19.72
C ALA A 25 -6.17 45.96 -20.34
N ALA A 26 -5.05 45.36 -20.81
CA ALA A 26 -5.03 44.01 -21.31
C ALA A 26 -4.53 43.05 -20.21
N ALA A 27 -5.47 42.28 -19.70
CA ALA A 27 -5.24 40.97 -19.11
C ALA A 27 -4.34 40.93 -17.87
N HIS A 28 -4.72 41.64 -16.82
CA HIS A 28 -4.41 41.16 -15.48
C HIS A 28 -5.35 39.96 -15.22
N ARG A 29 -5.00 38.76 -15.75
CA ARG A 29 -5.57 37.50 -15.21
C ARG A 29 -5.17 37.48 -13.74
N PRO A 30 -6.14 37.39 -12.82
CA PRO A 30 -5.80 37.32 -11.42
C PRO A 30 -4.88 36.12 -11.23
N ALA A 31 -3.77 36.29 -10.54
CA ALA A 31 -2.81 35.25 -10.15
C ALA A 31 -3.45 34.16 -9.26
N ASP A 32 -4.72 34.33 -8.90
CA ASP A 32 -5.50 33.40 -8.06
C ASP A 32 -5.93 32.11 -8.77
N ASP A 33 -5.83 32.02 -10.10
CA ASP A 33 -6.21 30.82 -10.83
C ASP A 33 -5.07 29.80 -10.98
N LEU A 34 -3.83 30.17 -10.66
CA LEU A 34 -2.68 29.27 -10.59
C LEU A 34 -2.51 28.62 -9.23
N SER A 35 -3.22 29.08 -8.20
CA SER A 35 -3.17 28.54 -6.83
C SER A 35 -4.16 27.38 -6.58
N ARG A 36 -4.96 26.97 -7.57
CA ARG A 36 -5.88 25.85 -7.49
C ARG A 36 -5.39 24.58 -8.18
N ALA A 37 -4.08 24.29 -8.12
CA ALA A 37 -3.65 22.89 -8.27
C ALA A 37 -4.33 22.10 -7.14
N PRO A 38 -5.00 20.96 -7.44
CA PRO A 38 -5.66 20.18 -6.40
C PRO A 38 -4.59 19.76 -5.38
N VAL A 39 -4.57 20.44 -4.24
CA VAL A 39 -3.71 20.09 -3.11
C VAL A 39 -4.34 18.87 -2.47
N LEU A 40 -3.70 17.71 -2.59
CA LEU A 40 -4.10 16.55 -1.79
C LEU A 40 -3.83 16.88 -0.32
N ASP A 41 -4.89 17.01 0.47
CA ASP A 41 -4.77 17.08 1.93
C ASP A 41 -4.28 15.71 2.44
N GLN A 42 -3.00 15.64 2.80
CA GLN A 42 -2.38 14.40 3.26
C GLN A 42 -3.00 13.87 4.57
N GLY A 43 -3.43 14.77 5.47
CA GLY A 43 -4.09 14.39 6.71
C GLY A 43 -5.42 13.70 6.43
N ARG A 44 -6.24 14.30 5.56
CA ARG A 44 -7.51 13.72 5.14
C ARG A 44 -7.32 12.42 4.34
N ALA A 45 -6.31 12.35 3.48
CA ALA A 45 -6.00 11.13 2.73
C ALA A 45 -5.61 9.98 3.67
N LEU A 46 -4.81 10.26 4.70
CA LEU A 46 -4.46 9.28 5.74
C LEU A 46 -5.70 8.85 6.55
N GLU A 47 -6.55 9.79 6.93
CA GLU A 47 -7.82 9.48 7.63
C GLU A 47 -8.73 8.57 6.78
N ILE A 48 -8.90 8.87 5.49
CA ILE A 48 -9.68 8.02 4.56
C ILE A 48 -9.10 6.62 4.49
N SER A 49 -7.77 6.51 4.42
CA SER A 49 -7.06 5.24 4.39
C SER A 49 -7.25 4.43 5.68
N GLN A 50 -7.12 5.06 6.84
CA GLN A 50 -7.35 4.41 8.14
C GLN A 50 -8.81 3.97 8.31
N ASN A 51 -9.75 4.78 7.88
CA ASN A 51 -11.18 4.48 7.92
C ASN A 51 -11.59 3.37 6.94
N ALA A 52 -10.71 2.93 6.04
CA ALA A 52 -10.95 1.76 5.18
C ALA A 52 -10.70 0.43 5.90
N ILE A 53 -9.98 0.41 7.03
CA ILE A 53 -9.71 -0.81 7.79
C ILE A 53 -11.04 -1.44 8.23
N GLY A 54 -11.18 -2.76 8.01
CA GLY A 54 -12.39 -3.54 8.25
C GLY A 54 -13.40 -3.52 7.09
N ARG A 55 -13.27 -2.60 6.11
CA ARG A 55 -14.18 -2.57 4.95
C ARG A 55 -13.90 -3.72 3.99
N PRO A 56 -14.95 -4.26 3.36
CA PRO A 56 -14.78 -5.28 2.33
C PRO A 56 -14.20 -4.65 1.06
N VAL A 57 -13.26 -5.35 0.43
CA VAL A 57 -12.81 -5.09 -0.92
C VAL A 57 -13.78 -5.77 -1.88
N GLY A 58 -14.27 -5.02 -2.87
CA GLY A 58 -15.23 -5.51 -3.85
C GLY A 58 -14.63 -6.50 -4.85
N GLU A 59 -15.47 -6.94 -5.76
CA GLU A 59 -15.10 -7.82 -6.89
C GLU A 59 -14.81 -6.93 -8.09
N TYR A 60 -13.55 -6.83 -8.46
CA TYR A 60 -13.09 -6.00 -9.57
C TYR A 60 -12.26 -6.82 -10.54
N ARG A 61 -12.40 -6.54 -11.83
CA ARG A 61 -11.72 -7.26 -12.90
C ARG A 61 -10.56 -6.46 -13.44
N PHE A 62 -9.43 -7.13 -13.57
CA PHE A 62 -8.18 -6.60 -14.09
C PHE A 62 -7.60 -7.51 -15.14
N ILE A 63 -6.55 -7.04 -15.82
CA ILE A 63 -5.73 -7.82 -16.75
C ILE A 63 -4.31 -7.80 -16.19
N ASP A 64 -3.70 -8.97 -16.06
CA ASP A 64 -2.32 -9.04 -15.61
C ASP A 64 -1.32 -8.70 -16.75
N ALA A 65 -0.06 -8.56 -16.36
CA ALA A 65 1.05 -8.26 -17.27
C ALA A 65 1.28 -9.32 -18.37
N LYS A 66 0.63 -10.51 -18.26
CA LYS A 66 0.66 -11.60 -19.25
C LYS A 66 -0.60 -11.64 -20.11
N GLY A 67 -1.56 -10.73 -19.87
CA GLY A 67 -2.84 -10.65 -20.59
C GLY A 67 -3.94 -11.55 -20.02
N ALA A 68 -3.71 -12.23 -18.89
CA ALA A 68 -4.71 -13.04 -18.24
C ALA A 68 -5.69 -12.17 -17.42
N ARG A 69 -6.97 -12.56 -17.40
CA ARG A 69 -7.98 -11.94 -16.55
C ARG A 69 -7.75 -12.31 -15.09
N VAL A 70 -7.92 -11.35 -14.21
CA VAL A 70 -7.79 -11.51 -12.75
C VAL A 70 -9.00 -10.86 -12.10
N ASP A 71 -9.79 -11.62 -11.39
CA ASP A 71 -10.85 -11.12 -10.54
C ASP A 71 -10.34 -11.06 -9.10
N ILE A 72 -10.46 -9.89 -8.46
CA ILE A 72 -10.01 -9.71 -7.07
C ILE A 72 -10.80 -10.60 -6.12
N GLY A 73 -12.08 -10.86 -6.41
CA GLY A 73 -12.92 -11.76 -5.63
C GLY A 73 -12.38 -13.19 -5.57
N GLU A 74 -11.76 -13.67 -6.66
CA GLU A 74 -11.18 -15.04 -6.73
C GLU A 74 -9.89 -15.18 -5.90
N LEU A 75 -9.29 -14.08 -5.45
CA LEU A 75 -8.10 -14.10 -4.60
C LEU A 75 -8.43 -14.33 -3.12
N ARG A 76 -9.71 -14.37 -2.74
CA ARG A 76 -10.14 -14.68 -1.36
C ARG A 76 -9.71 -16.07 -0.92
N GLY A 77 -9.72 -16.31 0.38
CA GLY A 77 -9.26 -17.57 1.01
C GLY A 77 -7.82 -17.49 1.51
N LYS A 78 -7.05 -16.54 1.03
CA LYS A 78 -5.74 -16.17 1.57
C LYS A 78 -5.54 -14.65 1.55
N PRO A 79 -4.69 -14.09 2.42
CA PRO A 79 -4.41 -12.67 2.43
C PRO A 79 -3.90 -12.14 1.09
N VAL A 80 -4.33 -10.94 0.76
CA VAL A 80 -3.90 -10.22 -0.45
C VAL A 80 -3.22 -8.93 -0.06
N VAL A 81 -2.00 -8.72 -0.54
CA VAL A 81 -1.27 -7.45 -0.42
C VAL A 81 -1.51 -6.64 -1.67
N ILE A 82 -2.00 -5.41 -1.50
CA ILE A 82 -2.36 -4.52 -2.61
C ILE A 82 -1.49 -3.27 -2.56
N SER A 83 -0.79 -2.99 -3.66
CA SER A 83 -0.05 -1.76 -3.89
C SER A 83 -0.56 -1.07 -5.14
N LEU A 84 -0.78 0.25 -5.09
CA LEU A 84 -1.14 1.05 -6.25
C LEU A 84 0.05 1.91 -6.67
N ILE A 85 0.38 1.87 -7.96
CA ILE A 85 1.48 2.64 -8.56
C ILE A 85 1.03 3.28 -9.88
N TYR A 86 1.83 4.19 -10.40
CA TYR A 86 1.75 4.56 -11.80
C TYR A 86 3.13 4.43 -12.47
N THR A 87 3.16 3.87 -13.68
CA THR A 87 4.41 3.43 -14.33
C THR A 87 5.32 4.59 -14.74
N SER A 88 4.77 5.80 -14.90
CA SER A 88 5.55 7.00 -15.23
C SER A 88 6.16 7.71 -14.01
N CYS A 89 5.96 7.20 -12.81
CA CYS A 89 6.60 7.70 -11.59
C CYS A 89 8.09 7.34 -11.57
N SER A 90 8.95 8.35 -11.39
CA SER A 90 10.41 8.15 -11.43
C SER A 90 11.06 7.88 -10.06
N HIS A 91 10.35 8.09 -8.95
CA HIS A 91 10.96 8.03 -7.60
C HIS A 91 10.18 7.13 -6.62
N VAL A 92 9.02 7.56 -6.16
CA VAL A 92 8.31 6.92 -5.04
C VAL A 92 7.80 5.52 -5.40
N CYS A 93 7.21 5.32 -6.59
CA CYS A 93 6.69 4.02 -7.01
C CYS A 93 7.80 2.95 -7.18
N PRO A 94 8.96 3.24 -7.77
CA PRO A 94 10.12 2.36 -7.73
C PRO A 94 10.57 2.03 -6.31
N MET A 95 10.71 3.02 -5.42
CA MET A 95 11.17 2.83 -4.04
C MET A 95 10.24 1.92 -3.25
N ILE A 96 8.94 2.24 -3.21
CA ILE A 96 7.96 1.41 -2.49
C ILE A 96 7.87 -0.02 -3.07
N THR A 97 8.01 -0.18 -4.40
CA THR A 97 7.98 -1.51 -5.03
C THR A 97 9.20 -2.33 -4.65
N GLN A 98 10.40 -1.73 -4.66
CA GLN A 98 11.63 -2.41 -4.25
C GLN A 98 11.60 -2.75 -2.75
N ARG A 99 11.09 -1.83 -1.91
CA ARG A 99 10.94 -2.10 -0.49
C ARG A 99 9.93 -3.23 -0.22
N LEU A 100 8.80 -3.18 -0.92
CA LEU A 100 7.80 -4.25 -0.85
C LEU A 100 8.38 -5.59 -1.35
N ARG A 101 9.21 -5.60 -2.41
CA ARG A 101 9.88 -6.80 -2.90
C ARG A 101 10.73 -7.45 -1.81
N GLN A 102 11.57 -6.67 -1.13
CA GLN A 102 12.38 -7.18 -0.01
C GLN A 102 11.51 -7.77 1.09
N ALA A 103 10.42 -7.09 1.45
CA ALA A 103 9.50 -7.57 2.47
C ALA A 103 8.75 -8.85 2.05
N VAL A 104 8.35 -8.96 0.77
CA VAL A 104 7.69 -10.15 0.21
C VAL A 104 8.66 -11.33 0.12
N GLU A 105 9.90 -11.14 -0.31
CA GLU A 105 10.93 -12.18 -0.31
C GLU A 105 11.16 -12.73 1.11
N GLU A 106 11.20 -11.85 2.12
CA GLU A 106 11.27 -12.24 3.52
C GLU A 106 10.02 -13.02 3.95
N ALA A 107 8.83 -12.54 3.56
CA ALA A 107 7.57 -13.21 3.87
C ALA A 107 7.48 -14.59 3.22
N GLN A 108 7.91 -14.75 1.97
CA GLN A 108 7.95 -16.07 1.31
C GLN A 108 8.84 -17.06 2.06
N ARG A 109 9.99 -16.61 2.56
CA ARG A 109 10.93 -17.45 3.31
C ARG A 109 10.37 -17.90 4.66
N VAL A 110 9.63 -17.01 5.35
CA VAL A 110 9.13 -17.26 6.71
C VAL A 110 7.73 -17.92 6.69
N ILE A 111 6.83 -17.41 5.84
CA ILE A 111 5.42 -17.77 5.80
C ILE A 111 5.16 -18.84 4.74
N GLY A 112 5.80 -18.73 3.58
CA GLY A 112 5.58 -19.53 2.38
C GLY A 112 4.92 -18.71 1.27
N ALA A 113 5.34 -18.94 0.02
CA ALA A 113 4.87 -18.16 -1.14
C ALA A 113 3.39 -18.45 -1.50
N ASP A 114 2.88 -19.61 -1.14
CA ASP A 114 1.51 -20.07 -1.38
C ASP A 114 0.48 -19.52 -0.39
N ARG A 115 0.94 -18.94 0.72
CA ARG A 115 0.11 -18.52 1.86
C ARG A 115 -0.51 -17.13 1.69
N PHE A 116 -0.05 -16.33 0.74
CA PHE A 116 -0.57 -14.99 0.43
C PHE A 116 -0.35 -14.63 -1.04
N THR A 117 -1.07 -13.63 -1.52
CA THR A 117 -0.93 -13.09 -2.88
C THR A 117 -0.54 -11.62 -2.80
N VAL A 118 0.28 -11.16 -3.75
CA VAL A 118 0.60 -9.74 -3.91
C VAL A 118 0.09 -9.29 -5.27
N ILE A 119 -0.57 -8.13 -5.30
CA ILE A 119 -0.96 -7.47 -6.53
C ILE A 119 -0.48 -6.02 -6.51
N THR A 120 0.07 -5.59 -7.63
CA THR A 120 0.38 -4.19 -7.90
C THR A 120 -0.49 -3.71 -9.04
N VAL A 121 -1.30 -2.70 -8.80
CA VAL A 121 -2.27 -2.17 -9.77
C VAL A 121 -1.81 -0.81 -10.26
N GLY A 122 -1.75 -0.64 -11.59
CA GLY A 122 -1.52 0.66 -12.22
C GLY A 122 -2.77 1.53 -12.09
N PHE A 123 -2.64 2.73 -11.48
CA PHE A 123 -3.80 3.60 -11.31
C PHE A 123 -3.89 4.74 -12.34
N ASP A 124 -2.87 4.99 -13.13
CA ASP A 124 -2.94 5.85 -14.30
C ASP A 124 -3.45 5.05 -15.51
N THR A 125 -4.76 4.80 -15.52
CA THR A 125 -5.41 3.86 -16.45
C THR A 125 -5.17 4.15 -17.93
N ARG A 126 -4.84 5.41 -18.28
CA ARG A 126 -4.49 5.80 -19.66
C ARG A 126 -3.11 5.31 -20.06
N ASN A 127 -2.20 5.21 -19.12
CA ASN A 127 -0.78 4.91 -19.36
C ASN A 127 -0.37 3.54 -18.83
N ASP A 128 -0.95 3.03 -17.76
CA ASP A 128 -0.54 1.80 -17.08
C ASP A 128 -1.15 0.55 -17.77
N THR A 129 -0.79 0.38 -19.05
CA THR A 129 -1.19 -0.80 -19.84
C THR A 129 -0.51 -2.07 -19.33
N PRO A 130 -1.03 -3.28 -19.63
CA PRO A 130 -0.39 -4.55 -19.25
C PRO A 130 1.08 -4.63 -19.67
N MET A 131 1.42 -4.12 -20.85
CA MET A 131 2.79 -4.07 -21.34
C MET A 131 3.69 -3.15 -20.51
N ARG A 132 3.19 -1.97 -20.11
CA ARG A 132 3.93 -1.04 -19.22
C ARG A 132 4.07 -1.60 -17.82
N MET A 133 3.04 -2.24 -17.29
CA MET A 133 3.11 -2.92 -15.99
C MET A 133 4.13 -4.07 -16.01
N ALA A 134 4.20 -4.85 -17.11
CA ALA A 134 5.23 -5.85 -17.31
C ALA A 134 6.65 -5.26 -17.37
N ALA A 135 6.82 -4.13 -18.08
CA ALA A 135 8.10 -3.43 -18.16
C ALA A 135 8.53 -2.87 -16.80
N PHE A 136 7.59 -2.29 -16.05
CA PHE A 136 7.84 -1.80 -14.70
C PHE A 136 8.26 -2.94 -13.76
N ALA A 137 7.55 -4.07 -13.75
CA ALA A 137 7.89 -5.24 -12.94
C ALA A 137 9.33 -5.70 -13.19
N ARG A 138 9.72 -5.84 -14.47
CA ARG A 138 11.10 -6.19 -14.86
C ARG A 138 12.12 -5.16 -14.40
N ALA A 139 11.83 -3.86 -14.58
CA ALA A 139 12.71 -2.78 -14.17
C ALA A 139 12.94 -2.75 -12.65
N GLN A 140 11.93 -3.17 -11.85
CA GLN A 140 12.05 -3.29 -10.39
C GLN A 140 12.61 -4.65 -9.94
N GLY A 141 12.95 -5.55 -10.86
CA GLY A 141 13.49 -6.88 -10.56
C GLY A 141 12.50 -7.78 -9.81
N VAL A 142 11.19 -7.60 -10.05
CA VAL A 142 10.14 -8.42 -9.44
C VAL A 142 9.81 -9.59 -10.35
N ASP A 143 10.24 -10.79 -9.93
CA ASP A 143 9.91 -12.08 -10.56
C ASP A 143 9.54 -13.09 -9.46
N LEU A 144 8.42 -12.82 -8.78
CA LEU A 144 7.94 -13.63 -7.66
C LEU A 144 6.62 -14.33 -8.05
N PRO A 145 6.49 -15.65 -7.82
CA PRO A 145 5.37 -16.45 -8.34
C PRO A 145 4.01 -16.05 -7.78
N ASN A 146 3.98 -15.47 -6.57
CA ASN A 146 2.76 -15.00 -5.92
C ASN A 146 2.50 -13.50 -6.10
N TRP A 147 3.23 -12.81 -7.01
CA TRP A 147 3.06 -11.40 -7.27
C TRP A 147 2.63 -11.12 -8.71
N ARG A 148 1.52 -10.40 -8.85
CA ARG A 148 0.97 -10.02 -10.15
C ARG A 148 0.93 -8.50 -10.31
N PHE A 149 1.23 -8.04 -11.52
CA PHE A 149 1.10 -6.64 -11.91
C PHE A 149 -0.14 -6.51 -12.81
N LEU A 150 -1.05 -5.62 -12.44
CA LEU A 150 -2.39 -5.56 -13.00
C LEU A 150 -2.66 -4.19 -13.62
N SER A 151 -3.41 -4.20 -14.73
CA SER A 151 -4.00 -3.03 -15.38
C SER A 151 -5.51 -3.17 -15.36
N GLY A 152 -6.24 -2.07 -15.20
CA GLY A 152 -7.70 -2.04 -15.21
C GLY A 152 -8.25 -0.82 -15.93
N ASP A 153 -9.55 -0.82 -16.15
CA ASP A 153 -10.26 0.39 -16.55
C ASP A 153 -10.42 1.36 -15.39
N GLU A 154 -10.83 2.58 -15.70
CA GLU A 154 -10.98 3.65 -14.69
C GLU A 154 -12.02 3.30 -13.62
N ALA A 155 -13.09 2.60 -13.99
CA ALA A 155 -14.15 2.21 -13.06
C ALA A 155 -13.62 1.19 -12.03
N ALA A 156 -12.93 0.14 -12.48
CA ALA A 156 -12.36 -0.90 -11.62
C ALA A 156 -11.26 -0.34 -10.72
N VAL A 157 -10.35 0.48 -11.27
CA VAL A 157 -9.26 1.10 -10.51
C VAL A 157 -9.78 2.08 -9.46
N SER A 158 -10.72 2.95 -9.84
CA SER A 158 -11.33 3.92 -8.92
C SER A 158 -12.10 3.22 -7.80
N ALA A 159 -12.86 2.16 -8.13
CA ALA A 159 -13.61 1.38 -7.16
C ALA A 159 -12.69 0.63 -6.18
N LEU A 160 -11.60 0.02 -6.66
CA LEU A 160 -10.58 -0.60 -5.82
C LEU A 160 -9.91 0.43 -4.91
N ALA A 161 -9.44 1.55 -5.46
CA ALA A 161 -8.80 2.62 -4.70
C ALA A 161 -9.71 3.11 -3.56
N LYS A 162 -11.00 3.35 -3.87
CA LYS A 162 -12.01 3.75 -2.87
C LYS A 162 -12.20 2.70 -1.78
N SER A 163 -12.24 1.41 -2.13
CA SER A 163 -12.47 0.32 -1.16
C SER A 163 -11.32 0.17 -0.17
N ILE A 164 -10.08 0.38 -0.62
CA ILE A 164 -8.88 0.32 0.24
C ILE A 164 -8.49 1.69 0.83
N GLY A 165 -9.28 2.74 0.57
CA GLY A 165 -9.03 4.09 1.08
C GLY A 165 -7.80 4.77 0.48
N PHE A 166 -7.43 4.43 -0.75
CA PHE A 166 -6.36 5.08 -1.48
C PHE A 166 -6.89 6.31 -2.22
N THR A 167 -6.32 7.47 -1.92
CA THR A 167 -6.68 8.74 -2.58
C THR A 167 -5.48 9.29 -3.36
N TYR A 168 -5.75 9.80 -4.54
CA TYR A 168 -4.76 10.45 -5.39
C TYR A 168 -5.37 11.64 -6.13
N ALA A 169 -4.52 12.61 -6.49
CA ALA A 169 -4.91 13.78 -7.25
C ALA A 169 -3.88 14.08 -8.33
N PRO A 170 -4.28 14.49 -9.53
CA PRO A 170 -3.35 14.92 -10.57
C PRO A 170 -2.53 16.12 -10.08
N ALA A 171 -1.23 16.14 -10.44
CA ALA A 171 -0.31 17.22 -10.12
C ALA A 171 0.64 17.49 -11.29
N ALA A 172 1.38 18.58 -11.24
CA ALA A 172 2.42 18.85 -12.23
C ALA A 172 3.47 17.73 -12.20
N GLY A 173 3.57 16.97 -13.30
CA GLY A 173 4.53 15.88 -13.43
C GLY A 173 4.05 14.51 -12.90
N GLY A 174 2.79 14.35 -12.54
CA GLY A 174 2.26 13.05 -12.12
C GLY A 174 1.07 13.13 -11.17
N TYR A 175 1.18 12.48 -10.02
CA TYR A 175 0.09 12.42 -9.04
C TYR A 175 0.61 12.62 -7.61
N LEU A 176 -0.19 13.31 -6.80
CA LEU A 176 -0.04 13.35 -5.35
C LEU A 176 -0.86 12.21 -4.75
N HIS A 177 -0.28 11.43 -3.86
CA HIS A 177 -0.93 10.35 -3.12
C HIS A 177 -0.18 10.03 -1.84
N VAL A 178 -0.80 9.33 -0.91
CA VAL A 178 -0.11 8.74 0.24
C VAL A 178 0.56 7.44 -0.23
N SER A 179 1.85 7.26 0.09
CA SER A 179 2.54 5.99 -0.12
C SER A 179 1.98 4.94 0.82
N GLN A 180 1.24 3.97 0.28
CA GLN A 180 0.49 2.99 1.06
C GLN A 180 0.54 1.61 0.40
N VAL A 181 0.65 0.58 1.25
CA VAL A 181 0.41 -0.83 0.92
C VAL A 181 -0.71 -1.33 1.80
N SER A 182 -1.75 -1.91 1.21
CA SER A 182 -2.91 -2.44 1.93
C SER A 182 -2.79 -3.94 2.09
N ILE A 183 -2.94 -4.45 3.30
CA ILE A 183 -3.05 -5.88 3.57
C ILE A 183 -4.53 -6.19 3.76
N VAL A 184 -5.04 -7.09 2.94
CA VAL A 184 -6.42 -7.57 2.95
C VAL A 184 -6.41 -9.00 3.52
N ASP A 185 -7.32 -9.30 4.41
CA ASP A 185 -7.44 -10.63 5.02
C ASP A 185 -8.05 -11.66 4.05
N ARG A 186 -8.15 -12.92 4.51
CA ARG A 186 -8.72 -14.02 3.73
C ARG A 186 -10.20 -13.86 3.40
N ASP A 187 -10.92 -13.05 4.18
CA ASP A 187 -12.33 -12.75 4.00
C ASP A 187 -12.55 -11.59 3.02
N GLY A 188 -11.45 -11.01 2.51
CA GLY A 188 -11.47 -9.89 1.58
C GLY A 188 -11.72 -8.54 2.25
N ARG A 189 -11.37 -8.38 3.54
CA ARG A 189 -11.47 -7.10 4.25
C ARG A 189 -10.11 -6.46 4.41
N VAL A 190 -10.05 -5.14 4.31
CA VAL A 190 -8.83 -4.39 4.61
C VAL A 190 -8.43 -4.64 6.07
N TYR A 191 -7.32 -5.34 6.27
CA TYR A 191 -6.85 -5.72 7.60
C TYR A 191 -5.94 -4.67 8.21
N ARG A 192 -4.97 -4.18 7.42
CA ARG A 192 -3.99 -3.19 7.87
C ARG A 192 -3.46 -2.35 6.70
N GLN A 193 -3.07 -1.12 7.01
CA GLN A 193 -2.37 -0.24 6.08
C GLN A 193 -0.92 -0.09 6.51
N VAL A 194 0.01 -0.15 5.55
CA VAL A 194 1.44 0.11 5.74
C VAL A 194 1.80 1.37 4.96
N TYR A 195 2.44 2.33 5.61
CA TYR A 195 2.73 3.64 5.02
C TYR A 195 4.22 3.88 4.86
N GLY A 196 4.54 4.74 3.87
CA GLY A 196 5.90 5.13 3.52
C GLY A 196 6.45 4.33 2.35
N ASP A 197 7.47 4.85 1.74
CA ASP A 197 8.21 4.24 0.62
C ASP A 197 9.40 3.39 1.09
N ASP A 198 9.86 3.62 2.32
CA ASP A 198 10.92 2.84 3.01
C ASP A 198 10.44 2.40 4.41
N PHE A 199 9.32 1.70 4.49
CA PHE A 199 8.78 1.19 5.75
C PHE A 199 9.67 0.09 6.35
N PRO A 200 9.78 -0.03 7.69
CA PRO A 200 10.44 -1.17 8.33
C PRO A 200 9.76 -2.48 7.97
N ILE A 201 10.55 -3.53 7.65
CA ILE A 201 10.01 -4.84 7.23
C ILE A 201 9.02 -5.41 8.27
N GLN A 202 9.24 -5.17 9.56
CA GLN A 202 8.37 -5.62 10.64
C GLN A 202 6.96 -5.04 10.55
N VAL A 203 6.84 -3.76 10.14
CA VAL A 203 5.55 -3.08 9.99
C VAL A 203 4.68 -3.73 8.91
N PHE A 204 5.29 -4.40 7.95
CA PHE A 204 4.63 -5.22 6.93
C PHE A 204 4.44 -6.66 7.40
N MET A 205 5.49 -7.27 7.96
CA MET A 205 5.51 -8.70 8.30
C MET A 205 4.53 -9.08 9.41
N GLU A 206 4.45 -8.28 10.48
CA GLU A 206 3.59 -8.64 11.61
C GLU A 206 2.10 -8.67 11.20
N PRO A 207 1.54 -7.63 10.55
CA PRO A 207 0.15 -7.71 10.08
C PRO A 207 -0.09 -8.81 9.04
N LEU A 208 0.89 -9.10 8.17
CA LEU A 208 0.74 -10.18 7.20
C LEU A 208 0.72 -11.56 7.89
N LYS A 209 1.58 -11.78 8.89
CA LYS A 209 1.57 -12.99 9.73
C LYS A 209 0.22 -13.14 10.44
N GLU A 210 -0.29 -12.05 11.05
CA GLU A 210 -1.61 -12.03 11.69
C GLU A 210 -2.73 -12.39 10.71
N ALA A 211 -2.71 -11.84 9.49
CA ALA A 211 -3.70 -12.11 8.47
C ALA A 211 -3.63 -13.57 7.97
N VAL A 212 -2.43 -14.16 7.88
CA VAL A 212 -2.23 -15.56 7.44
C VAL A 212 -2.61 -16.55 8.52
N TYR A 213 -2.17 -16.33 9.76
CA TYR A 213 -2.30 -17.29 10.85
C TYR A 213 -3.54 -17.07 11.74
N GLY A 214 -4.19 -15.92 11.59
CA GLY A 214 -5.30 -15.45 12.42
C GLY A 214 -4.83 -14.85 13.75
N THR A 215 -5.67 -13.99 14.31
CA THR A 215 -5.47 -13.49 15.68
C THR A 215 -5.70 -14.62 16.69
N ILE A 216 -5.08 -14.51 17.88
CA ILE A 216 -4.97 -15.55 18.93
C ILE A 216 -6.34 -16.04 19.49
N GLY A 217 -7.40 -16.15 18.70
CA GLY A 217 -8.77 -16.42 19.17
C GLY A 217 -9.35 -17.83 18.95
N THR A 218 -8.96 -18.58 17.94
CA THR A 218 -9.66 -19.81 17.60
C THR A 218 -8.74 -21.04 17.47
N LEU A 219 -8.74 -21.92 18.49
CA LEU A 219 -8.11 -23.24 18.45
C LEU A 219 -9.09 -24.24 17.81
N GLY A 220 -9.18 -24.24 16.48
CA GLY A 220 -10.11 -25.12 15.76
C GLY A 220 -9.49 -26.38 15.16
N SER A 221 -8.16 -26.47 15.02
CA SER A 221 -7.48 -27.65 14.45
C SER A 221 -6.03 -27.75 14.90
N VAL A 222 -5.46 -28.96 14.81
CA VAL A 222 -4.04 -29.22 15.09
C VAL A 222 -3.13 -28.40 14.16
N ASN A 223 -3.53 -28.21 12.90
CA ASN A 223 -2.79 -27.37 11.95
C ASN A 223 -2.75 -25.90 12.39
N ALA A 224 -3.86 -25.37 12.93
CA ALA A 224 -3.89 -24.02 13.49
C ALA A 224 -2.96 -23.87 14.71
N LEU A 225 -2.76 -24.93 15.48
CA LEU A 225 -1.80 -24.95 16.60
C LEU A 225 -0.36 -24.89 16.09
N PHE A 226 -0.01 -25.70 15.07
CA PHE A 226 1.34 -25.65 14.44
C PHE A 226 1.63 -24.29 13.80
N ASP A 227 0.66 -23.72 13.09
CA ASP A 227 0.79 -22.38 12.50
C ASP A 227 1.04 -21.31 13.58
N ARG A 228 0.40 -21.44 14.75
CA ARG A 228 0.62 -20.54 15.90
C ARG A 228 1.96 -20.70 16.56
N VAL A 229 2.41 -21.92 16.75
CA VAL A 229 3.76 -22.17 17.28
C VAL A 229 4.78 -21.54 16.32
N ARG A 230 4.62 -21.74 15.02
CA ARG A 230 5.48 -21.12 14.01
C ARG A 230 5.43 -19.59 14.08
N PHE A 231 4.25 -18.99 14.24
CA PHE A 231 4.07 -17.55 14.42
C PHE A 231 4.83 -17.02 15.64
N LEU A 232 4.64 -17.65 16.80
CA LEU A 232 5.25 -17.25 18.07
C LEU A 232 6.78 -17.46 18.08
N CYS A 233 7.26 -18.52 17.42
CA CYS A 233 8.69 -18.84 17.40
C CYS A 233 9.47 -18.03 16.35
N THR A 234 8.82 -17.27 15.49
CA THR A 234 9.48 -16.45 14.46
C THR A 234 9.63 -15.02 14.92
N VAL A 235 10.87 -14.63 15.26
CA VAL A 235 11.21 -13.30 15.79
C VAL A 235 12.14 -12.57 14.82
N TYR A 236 11.97 -11.26 14.69
CA TYR A 236 12.88 -10.43 13.90
C TYR A 236 14.18 -10.18 14.65
N ASP A 237 15.30 -10.43 13.97
CA ASP A 237 16.64 -10.12 14.46
C ASP A 237 17.11 -8.78 13.84
N PRO A 238 17.14 -7.68 14.59
CA PRO A 238 17.51 -6.37 14.08
C PRO A 238 18.97 -6.31 13.63
N ASN A 239 19.86 -7.14 14.19
CA ASN A 239 21.27 -7.15 13.83
C ASN A 239 21.53 -7.78 12.45
N GLN A 240 20.65 -8.69 12.03
CA GLN A 240 20.75 -9.37 10.73
C GLN A 240 19.71 -8.88 9.72
N GLY A 241 18.77 -8.03 10.14
CA GLY A 241 17.68 -7.54 9.30
C GLY A 241 16.74 -8.66 8.81
N ARG A 242 16.66 -9.81 9.51
CA ARG A 242 15.95 -11.02 9.07
C ARG A 242 15.09 -11.61 10.16
N TYR A 243 14.02 -12.29 9.75
CA TYR A 243 13.25 -13.15 10.63
C TYR A 243 13.93 -14.50 10.79
N ARG A 244 14.00 -15.00 12.04
CA ARG A 244 14.50 -16.33 12.34
C ARG A 244 13.73 -17.01 13.44
N ILE A 245 13.77 -18.34 13.46
CA ILE A 245 13.15 -19.11 14.53
C ILE A 245 13.97 -18.89 15.80
N SER A 246 13.31 -18.47 16.86
CA SER A 246 13.90 -18.33 18.18
C SER A 246 13.97 -19.70 18.87
N TYR A 247 15.13 -20.32 18.85
CA TYR A 247 15.35 -21.58 19.57
C TYR A 247 15.11 -21.45 21.08
N ALA A 248 15.32 -20.25 21.65
CA ALA A 248 15.04 -19.99 23.05
C ALA A 248 13.55 -20.21 23.40
N ILE A 249 12.64 -19.73 22.54
CA ILE A 249 11.19 -19.91 22.71
C ILE A 249 10.83 -21.40 22.57
N VAL A 250 11.38 -22.08 21.57
CA VAL A 250 11.15 -23.51 21.35
C VAL A 250 11.60 -24.33 22.56
N MET A 251 12.81 -24.06 23.07
CA MET A 251 13.33 -24.76 24.26
C MET A 251 12.52 -24.46 25.51
N SER A 252 12.04 -23.24 25.69
CA SER A 252 11.17 -22.88 26.82
C SER A 252 9.83 -23.61 26.78
N LEU A 253 9.23 -23.73 25.60
CA LEU A 253 7.99 -24.49 25.42
C LEU A 253 8.19 -25.98 25.72
N LEU A 254 9.28 -26.58 25.22
CA LEU A 254 9.62 -27.99 25.51
C LEU A 254 9.85 -28.23 27.01
N ALA A 255 10.61 -27.36 27.67
CA ALA A 255 10.84 -27.43 29.11
C ALA A 255 9.53 -27.31 29.92
N GLY A 256 8.61 -26.42 29.47
CA GLY A 256 7.28 -26.29 30.08
C GLY A 256 6.45 -27.57 29.95
N VAL A 257 6.41 -28.17 28.77
CA VAL A 257 5.67 -29.42 28.52
C VAL A 257 6.23 -30.57 29.35
N ILE A 258 7.56 -30.72 29.43
CA ILE A 258 8.23 -31.74 30.22
C ILE A 258 7.93 -31.55 31.71
N SER A 259 8.02 -30.32 32.21
CA SER A 259 7.73 -30.01 33.61
C SER A 259 6.28 -30.30 34.00
N LEU A 260 5.32 -29.90 33.16
CA LEU A 260 3.89 -30.19 33.38
C LEU A 260 3.64 -31.67 33.32
N GLY A 261 4.22 -32.39 32.36
CA GLY A 261 4.12 -33.85 32.24
C GLY A 261 4.66 -34.59 33.47
N ALA A 262 5.84 -34.22 33.96
CA ALA A 262 6.44 -34.78 35.14
C ALA A 262 5.56 -34.54 36.39
N THR A 263 5.05 -33.31 36.55
CA THR A 263 4.13 -32.98 37.67
C THR A 263 2.83 -33.81 37.60
N ALA A 264 2.24 -33.95 36.42
CA ALA A 264 1.05 -34.75 36.21
C ALA A 264 1.29 -36.23 36.59
N VAL A 265 2.45 -36.79 36.20
CA VAL A 265 2.81 -38.20 36.56
C VAL A 265 2.96 -38.36 38.06
N VAL A 266 3.63 -37.41 38.74
CA VAL A 266 3.79 -37.48 40.21
C VAL A 266 2.43 -37.40 40.92
N ILE A 267 1.58 -36.48 40.51
CA ILE A 267 0.22 -36.34 41.10
C ILE A 267 -0.59 -37.60 40.89
N THR A 268 -0.58 -38.14 39.65
CA THR A 268 -1.33 -39.36 39.33
C THR A 268 -0.83 -40.55 40.13
N ARG A 269 0.48 -40.74 40.27
CA ARG A 269 1.05 -41.81 41.10
C ARG A 269 0.72 -41.64 42.58
N ALA A 270 0.80 -40.44 43.12
CA ALA A 270 0.43 -40.16 44.51
C ALA A 270 -1.04 -40.46 44.76
N TRP A 271 -1.93 -40.08 43.84
CA TRP A 271 -3.36 -40.34 43.93
C TRP A 271 -3.72 -41.86 43.83
N LEU A 272 -3.06 -42.60 42.94
CA LEU A 272 -3.23 -44.05 42.83
C LEU A 272 -2.74 -44.73 44.09
N ASN A 273 -1.58 -44.37 44.66
CA ASN A 273 -1.08 -44.97 45.89
C ASN A 273 -1.97 -44.66 47.10
N SER A 274 -2.61 -43.50 47.15
CA SER A 274 -3.54 -43.14 48.23
C SER A 274 -4.87 -43.90 48.19
N ARG A 275 -5.20 -44.53 47.07
CA ARG A 275 -6.39 -45.41 46.94
C ARG A 275 -6.18 -46.86 47.35
N HIS A 276 -4.91 -47.27 47.48
CA HIS A 276 -4.53 -48.64 47.87
C HIS A 276 -4.05 -48.71 49.32
N ALA A 277 -4.01 -47.59 50.03
CA ALA A 277 -3.79 -47.50 51.49
C ALA A 277 -5.14 -47.30 52.24
#